data_9f0073be3f23dd679fa6ec360aca6288
#
_entry.id   9f0073be3f23dd679fa6ec360aca6288
#
_cell.length_a   1.000
_cell.length_b   1.000
_cell.length_c   1.000
_cell.angle_alpha   90.00
_cell.angle_beta   90.00
_cell.angle_gamma   90.00
#
_symmetry.space_group_name_H-M   'P 1'
#
loop_
_entity.id
_entity.type
_entity.pdbx_description
1 polymer ?
#
loop_
_entity_poly.entity_id
_entity_poly.type
_entity_poly.pdbx_seq_one_letter_code
_entity_poly.pdbx_strand_id
1 'polypeptide(L)'
;LLMRLIKPQYKTITDEALMISISKGDKRAFDELYKRYSQQLVGYFFRMLWKDREKAEDFMHDIFAKIIKKPELFDPSRKFKTWVFSVANNMCKNEYKKHQIYKGNTHDYLARCKKM
;
A
#
# COMPACT_ATOMS: atom_id res chain seq x y z
N LEU A 1 25.72 7.64 -24.44
CA LEU A 1 24.81 7.93 -25.55
C LEU A 1 23.82 6.80 -25.78
N LEU A 2 24.32 5.57 -25.91
CA LEU A 2 23.45 4.40 -26.06
C LEU A 2 22.58 4.18 -24.82
N MET A 3 23.06 4.52 -23.65
CA MET A 3 22.31 4.37 -22.41
C MET A 3 21.09 5.29 -22.35
N ARG A 4 21.10 6.41 -23.08
CA ARG A 4 19.92 7.26 -23.19
C ARG A 4 18.82 6.64 -24.04
N LEU A 5 19.19 5.77 -24.97
CA LEU A 5 18.24 5.11 -25.87
C LEU A 5 17.65 3.86 -25.24
N ILE A 6 18.35 3.27 -24.26
CA ILE A 6 17.91 2.06 -23.57
C ILE A 6 17.31 2.48 -22.25
N LYS A 7 16.01 2.79 -22.26
CA LYS A 7 15.29 3.08 -21.03
C LYS A 7 14.90 1.77 -20.36
N PRO A 8 15.07 1.66 -19.04
CA PRO A 8 14.59 0.48 -18.33
C PRO A 8 13.10 0.27 -18.60
N GLN A 9 12.72 -0.97 -18.90
CA GLN A 9 11.32 -1.33 -19.17
C GLN A 9 10.60 -1.58 -17.85
N TYR A 10 10.36 -0.50 -17.09
CA TYR A 10 9.73 -0.64 -15.77
C TYR A 10 8.37 -1.30 -15.84
N LYS A 11 7.64 -1.13 -16.95
CA LYS A 11 6.32 -1.74 -17.11
C LYS A 11 6.35 -3.27 -17.12
N THR A 12 7.48 -3.87 -17.47
CA THR A 12 7.61 -5.33 -17.56
C THR A 12 8.29 -5.94 -16.33
N ILE A 13 8.76 -5.11 -15.42
CA ILE A 13 9.46 -5.56 -14.22
C ILE A 13 8.42 -6.00 -13.19
N THR A 14 8.70 -7.11 -12.48
CA THR A 14 7.80 -7.59 -11.43
C THR A 14 7.76 -6.61 -10.27
N ASP A 15 6.66 -6.63 -9.52
CA ASP A 15 6.53 -5.80 -8.32
C ASP A 15 7.68 -6.03 -7.36
N GLU A 16 8.09 -7.28 -7.18
CA GLU A 16 9.16 -7.65 -6.26
C GLU A 16 10.49 -7.09 -6.71
N ALA A 17 10.77 -7.12 -8.00
CA ALA A 17 12.00 -6.54 -8.55
C ALA A 17 11.98 -5.01 -8.42
N LEU A 18 10.80 -4.39 -8.58
CA LEU A 18 10.66 -2.95 -8.33
C LEU A 18 10.99 -2.62 -6.87
N MET A 19 10.54 -3.43 -5.93
CA MET A 19 10.84 -3.21 -4.52
C MET A 19 12.35 -3.28 -4.23
N ILE A 20 13.05 -4.21 -4.88
CA ILE A 20 14.51 -4.30 -4.76
C ILE A 20 15.15 -3.01 -5.27
N SER A 21 14.70 -2.51 -6.42
CA SER A 21 15.21 -1.26 -6.99
C SER A 21 14.92 -0.06 -6.09
N ILE A 22 13.73 -0.02 -5.49
CA ILE A 22 13.35 1.03 -4.54
C ILE A 22 14.29 1.02 -3.33
N SER A 23 14.66 -0.15 -2.83
CA SER A 23 15.58 -0.27 -1.71
C SER A 23 16.97 0.29 -2.03
N LYS A 24 17.30 0.38 -3.31
CA LYS A 24 18.56 0.97 -3.79
C LYS A 24 18.42 2.45 -4.17
N GLY A 25 17.25 3.04 -3.93
CA GLY A 25 17.03 4.45 -4.18
C GLY A 25 16.50 4.80 -5.56
N ASP A 26 15.97 3.82 -6.30
CA ASP A 26 15.45 4.04 -7.65
C ASP A 26 14.06 4.67 -7.60
N LYS A 27 13.98 5.97 -7.89
CA LYS A 27 12.72 6.72 -7.86
C LYS A 27 11.76 6.30 -8.97
N ARG A 28 12.27 5.89 -10.12
CA ARG A 28 11.41 5.47 -11.23
C ARG A 28 10.72 4.15 -10.92
N ALA A 29 11.39 3.26 -10.20
CA ALA A 29 10.77 2.03 -9.73
C ALA A 29 9.62 2.34 -8.78
N PHE A 30 9.81 3.32 -7.89
CA PHE A 30 8.74 3.76 -6.99
C PHE A 30 7.55 4.32 -7.78
N ASP A 31 7.82 5.18 -8.77
CA ASP A 31 6.75 5.77 -9.59
C ASP A 31 5.93 4.69 -10.30
N GLU A 32 6.59 3.67 -10.82
CA GLU A 32 5.90 2.56 -11.48
C GLU A 32 5.03 1.78 -10.50
N LEU A 33 5.56 1.48 -9.32
CA LEU A 33 4.80 0.75 -8.30
C LEU A 33 3.60 1.57 -7.82
N TYR A 34 3.79 2.84 -7.61
CA TYR A 34 2.72 3.78 -7.25
C TYR A 34 1.62 3.77 -8.31
N LYS A 35 2.02 3.84 -9.59
CA LYS A 35 1.08 3.80 -10.71
C LYS A 35 0.26 2.51 -10.72
N ARG A 36 0.87 1.39 -10.38
CA ARG A 36 0.19 0.09 -10.40
C ARG A 36 -0.83 -0.05 -9.28
N TYR A 37 -0.55 0.49 -8.10
CA TYR A 37 -1.31 0.15 -6.89
C TYR A 37 -2.06 1.29 -6.25
N SER A 38 -1.75 2.55 -6.57
CA SER A 38 -2.37 3.68 -5.86
C SER A 38 -3.90 3.66 -5.95
N GLN A 39 -4.45 3.45 -7.13
CA GLN A 39 -5.90 3.45 -7.31
C GLN A 39 -6.58 2.26 -6.65
N GLN A 40 -5.95 1.09 -6.73
CA GLN A 40 -6.47 -0.10 -6.07
C GLN A 40 -6.51 0.08 -4.55
N LEU A 41 -5.47 0.69 -4.00
CA LEU A 41 -5.39 0.93 -2.55
C LEU A 41 -6.38 1.99 -2.10
N VAL A 42 -6.53 3.07 -2.86
CA VAL A 42 -7.56 4.07 -2.55
C VAL A 42 -8.94 3.43 -2.55
N GLY A 43 -9.24 2.62 -3.56
CA GLY A 43 -10.53 1.91 -3.64
C GLY A 43 -10.75 0.98 -2.45
N TYR A 44 -9.71 0.26 -2.07
CA TYR A 44 -9.76 -0.63 -0.91
C TYR A 44 -10.05 0.16 0.37
N PHE A 45 -9.27 1.20 0.65
CA PHE A 45 -9.46 2.01 1.85
C PHE A 45 -10.80 2.73 1.84
N PHE A 46 -11.25 3.17 0.67
CA PHE A 46 -12.55 3.82 0.56
C PHE A 46 -13.68 2.89 1.04
N ARG A 47 -13.67 1.65 0.56
CA ARG A 47 -14.67 0.66 0.97
C ARG A 47 -14.58 0.29 2.44
N MET A 48 -13.36 0.24 2.97
CA MET A 48 -13.13 -0.22 4.34
C MET A 48 -13.24 0.89 5.38
N LEU A 49 -13.12 2.14 4.98
CA LEU A 49 -13.04 3.29 5.90
C LEU A 49 -14.22 4.25 5.70
N TRP A 50 -15.43 3.71 5.81
CA TRP A 50 -16.69 4.48 5.84
C TRP A 50 -16.93 5.32 4.59
N LYS A 51 -16.40 4.92 3.45
CA LYS A 51 -16.51 5.66 2.19
C LYS A 51 -16.01 7.10 2.30
N ASP A 52 -15.00 7.30 3.13
CA ASP A 52 -14.34 8.58 3.33
C ASP A 52 -13.16 8.66 2.36
N ARG A 53 -13.32 9.43 1.28
CA ARG A 53 -12.31 9.51 0.23
C ARG A 53 -11.02 10.16 0.71
N GLU A 54 -11.12 11.21 1.50
CA GLU A 54 -9.94 11.90 2.01
C GLU A 54 -9.11 10.97 2.89
N LYS A 55 -9.77 10.24 3.78
CA LYS A 55 -9.10 9.26 4.63
C LYS A 55 -8.48 8.14 3.80
N ALA A 56 -9.18 7.68 2.76
CA ALA A 56 -8.67 6.64 1.87
C ALA A 56 -7.38 7.08 1.16
N GLU A 57 -7.35 8.31 0.67
CA GLU A 57 -6.16 8.84 0.04
C GLU A 57 -5.01 9.02 1.03
N ASP A 58 -5.30 9.50 2.24
CA ASP A 58 -4.29 9.62 3.28
C ASP A 58 -3.67 8.26 3.63
N PHE A 59 -4.48 7.24 3.76
CA PHE A 59 -3.99 5.89 4.07
C PHE A 59 -3.16 5.31 2.92
N MET A 60 -3.57 5.57 1.69
CA MET A 60 -2.79 5.14 0.53
C MET A 60 -1.41 5.82 0.53
N HIS A 61 -1.36 7.12 0.81
CA HIS A 61 -0.08 7.84 0.89
C HIS A 61 0.78 7.31 2.04
N ASP A 62 0.17 6.93 3.16
CA ASP A 62 0.90 6.36 4.30
C ASP A 62 1.59 5.06 3.93
N ILE A 63 0.92 4.19 3.17
CA ILE A 63 1.54 2.93 2.72
C ILE A 63 2.76 3.23 1.84
N PHE A 64 2.62 4.12 0.88
CA PHE A 64 3.75 4.43 -0.01
C PHE A 64 4.88 5.14 0.72
N ALA A 65 4.56 5.94 1.74
CA ALA A 65 5.60 6.52 2.60
C ALA A 65 6.39 5.43 3.33
N LYS A 66 5.71 4.38 3.80
CA LYS A 66 6.40 3.23 4.44
C LYS A 66 7.28 2.49 3.45
N ILE A 67 6.79 2.29 2.22
CA ILE A 67 7.56 1.61 1.18
C ILE A 67 8.86 2.36 0.89
N ILE A 68 8.81 3.68 0.81
CA ILE A 68 9.99 4.49 0.55
C ILE A 68 10.95 4.52 1.74
N LYS A 69 10.41 4.68 2.95
CA LYS A 69 11.23 4.85 4.14
C LYS A 69 11.82 3.54 4.66
N LYS A 70 11.08 2.46 4.53
CA LYS A 70 11.48 1.15 5.07
C LYS A 70 11.15 0.03 4.08
N PRO A 71 11.78 0.05 2.89
CA PRO A 71 11.51 -1.01 1.91
C PRO A 71 11.90 -2.40 2.39
N GLU A 72 12.77 -2.48 3.38
CA GLU A 72 13.19 -3.75 3.99
C GLU A 72 12.11 -4.45 4.78
N LEU A 73 10.98 -3.78 5.04
CA LEU A 73 9.83 -4.44 5.67
C LEU A 73 9.21 -5.49 4.76
N PHE A 74 9.46 -5.40 3.46
CA PHE A 74 8.97 -6.37 2.50
C PHE A 74 10.08 -7.38 2.18
N ASP A 75 9.73 -8.66 2.23
CA ASP A 75 10.62 -9.75 1.83
C ASP A 75 10.44 -10.01 0.32
N PRO A 76 11.47 -9.74 -0.52
CA PRO A 76 11.32 -9.89 -1.97
C PRO A 76 11.06 -11.32 -2.45
N SER A 77 11.25 -12.33 -1.59
CA SER A 77 10.91 -13.71 -1.94
C SER A 77 9.41 -13.96 -1.88
N ARG A 78 8.65 -13.03 -1.35
CA ARG A 78 7.19 -13.14 -1.22
C ARG A 78 6.49 -12.30 -2.28
N LYS A 79 5.17 -12.48 -2.40
CA LYS A 79 4.37 -11.71 -3.35
C LYS A 79 4.02 -10.34 -2.81
N PHE A 80 4.43 -9.31 -3.53
CA PHE A 80 4.20 -7.93 -3.11
C PHE A 80 2.72 -7.62 -2.93
N LYS A 81 1.89 -8.02 -3.89
CA LYS A 81 0.45 -7.72 -3.83
C LYS A 81 -0.19 -8.24 -2.55
N THR A 82 0.13 -9.48 -2.18
CA THR A 82 -0.38 -10.08 -0.95
C THR A 82 0.09 -9.30 0.26
N TRP A 83 1.37 -8.95 0.29
CA TRP A 83 1.95 -8.21 1.41
C TRP A 83 1.34 -6.83 1.57
N VAL A 84 1.23 -6.05 0.48
CA VAL A 84 0.76 -4.67 0.59
C VAL A 84 -0.70 -4.61 1.02
N PHE A 85 -1.54 -5.53 0.56
CA PHE A 85 -2.93 -5.58 1.02
C PHE A 85 -3.07 -6.10 2.44
N SER A 86 -2.14 -6.94 2.89
CA SER A 86 -2.07 -7.33 4.28
C SER A 86 -1.74 -6.14 5.18
N VAL A 87 -0.79 -5.30 4.76
CA VAL A 87 -0.48 -4.06 5.48
C VAL A 87 -1.69 -3.14 5.50
N ALA A 88 -2.38 -2.99 4.37
CA ALA A 88 -3.58 -2.17 4.29
C ALA A 88 -4.67 -2.67 5.24
N ASN A 89 -4.88 -3.99 5.29
CA ASN A 89 -5.85 -4.60 6.20
C ASN A 89 -5.53 -4.29 7.66
N ASN A 90 -4.26 -4.42 8.05
CA ASN A 90 -3.83 -4.09 9.40
C ASN A 90 -4.07 -2.62 9.74
N MET A 91 -3.83 -1.72 8.79
CA MET A 91 -4.09 -0.30 8.99
C MET A 91 -5.58 -0.05 9.26
N CYS A 92 -6.45 -0.72 8.52
CA CYS A 92 -7.91 -0.61 8.74
C CYS A 92 -8.31 -1.15 10.11
N LYS A 93 -7.77 -2.29 10.51
CA LYS A 93 -8.05 -2.85 11.84
C LYS A 93 -7.64 -1.89 12.95
N ASN A 94 -6.47 -1.26 12.81
CA ASN A 94 -6.01 -0.30 13.79
C ASN A 94 -6.93 0.94 13.83
N GLU A 95 -7.40 1.38 12.68
CA GLU A 95 -8.32 2.51 12.61
C GLU A 95 -9.66 2.16 13.27
N TYR A 96 -10.16 0.96 13.05
CA TYR A 96 -11.39 0.50 13.72
C TYR A 96 -11.24 0.49 15.24
N LYS A 97 -10.08 0.04 15.73
CA LYS A 97 -9.79 0.05 17.17
C LYS A 97 -9.80 1.46 17.74
N LYS A 98 -9.24 2.43 17.03
CA LYS A 98 -9.29 3.83 17.45
C LYS A 98 -10.73 4.33 17.54
N HIS A 99 -11.56 3.99 16.55
CA HIS A 99 -12.97 4.36 16.57
C HIS A 99 -13.71 3.76 17.75
N GLN A 100 -13.42 2.51 18.10
CA GLN A 100 -14.02 1.86 19.25
C GLN A 100 -13.72 2.63 20.55
N ILE A 101 -12.48 3.05 20.71
CA ILE A 101 -12.06 3.81 21.89
C ILE A 101 -12.86 5.11 21.99
N TYR A 102 -13.06 5.80 20.87
CA TYR A 102 -13.78 7.07 20.86
C TYR A 102 -15.29 6.91 21.03
N LYS A 103 -15.89 5.88 20.44
CA LYS A 103 -17.35 5.72 20.40
C LYS A 103 -17.90 4.72 21.42
N GLY A 104 -17.02 3.92 22.03
CA GLY A 104 -17.43 2.89 22.98
C GLY A 104 -18.26 1.76 22.38
N ASN A 105 -18.30 1.66 21.04
CA ASN A 105 -19.06 0.64 20.33
C ASN A 105 -18.10 -0.30 19.60
N THR A 106 -18.00 -1.54 20.09
CA THR A 106 -17.04 -2.49 19.59
C THR A 106 -17.60 -3.45 18.54
N HIS A 107 -18.88 -3.73 18.57
CA HIS A 107 -19.48 -4.78 17.76
C HIS A 107 -19.44 -4.51 16.26
N ASP A 108 -19.81 -3.31 15.85
CA ASP A 108 -19.88 -2.96 14.42
C ASP A 108 -18.53 -3.03 13.75
N TYR A 109 -17.49 -2.59 14.44
CA TYR A 109 -16.14 -2.58 13.88
C TYR A 109 -15.56 -3.97 13.77
N LEU A 110 -15.80 -4.82 14.76
CA LEU A 110 -15.37 -6.22 14.72
C LEU A 110 -16.08 -6.97 13.60
N ALA A 111 -17.36 -6.71 13.40
CA ALA A 111 -18.13 -7.33 12.32
C ALA A 111 -17.56 -6.94 10.96
N ARG A 112 -17.18 -5.68 10.77
CA ARG A 112 -16.54 -5.23 9.52
C ARG A 112 -15.20 -5.89 9.30
N CYS A 113 -14.39 -6.02 10.34
CA CYS A 113 -13.10 -6.70 10.24
C CYS A 113 -13.25 -8.15 9.78
N LYS A 114 -14.30 -8.84 10.25
CA LYS A 114 -14.56 -10.23 9.88
C LYS A 114 -15.01 -10.40 8.44
N LYS A 115 -15.58 -9.36 7.83
CA LYS A 115 -16.01 -9.40 6.43
C LYS A 115 -14.87 -9.18 5.45
N MET A 116 -13.73 -8.85 5.93
CA MET A 116 -12.53 -8.73 5.12
C MET A 116 -11.82 -10.09 4.98
#